data_722eec3ec3173dcc87ebfd9aadb39036
#
_entry.id   722eec3ec3173dcc87ebfd9aadb39036
#
_cell.length_a   1.000
_cell.length_b   1.000
_cell.length_c   1.000
_cell.angle_alpha   90.00
_cell.angle_beta   90.00
_cell.angle_gamma   90.00
#
_symmetry.space_group_name_H-M   'P 1'
#
loop_
_entity.id
_entity.type
_entity.pdbx_description
1 polymer ?
#
loop_
_entity_poly.entity_id
_entity_poly.type
_entity_poly.pdbx_seq_one_letter_code
_entity_poly.pdbx_strand_id
1 'polypeptide(L)'
;MATLKKLKEDRLSIASKLLKKDEDFLPISPEFIKDLKNKTLLENSALKLSISDYELMCRNDKVLNMMAIALNKPKAKLKKFCKHMTVFKENISKSPKSIANKINGINGPITNLPIGVRSIILEKFAEILPTKYVLRDWIDKDKLNWEYLAFNPNAIDFLEENYDNIEWFELAENPNAIDLLKKNPTKINWYRLSLNPNAIKLLEKNPDEIVWDHLSGNPNAIHLLKKRLELEELYGDDFANTNRINWYSLSSNPNAIDLLKAQIKYEESLQHKLKGWDLKIKWEYLCLNPKAIKLLENNPNKINWDNLCLNPNAIKLLEKNPDEINWNNLSVNPNAIKLLKKNQNMINWEYLSANPNAIDLIKERIEYERTLTQKQYNDLQSKIDWKYLSKNPSIFTTV
;
A
#
# COMPACT_ATOMS: atom_id res chain seq x y z
N MET A 1 -21.20 -42.49 -18.29
CA MET A 1 -21.16 -41.10 -17.72
C MET A 1 -21.68 -41.02 -16.27
N ALA A 2 -22.77 -41.69 -15.90
CA ALA A 2 -23.33 -41.67 -14.54
C ALA A 2 -22.38 -42.18 -13.44
N THR A 3 -21.61 -43.20 -13.69
CA THR A 3 -20.66 -43.80 -12.75
C THR A 3 -19.46 -42.90 -12.41
N LEU A 4 -18.97 -42.15 -13.40
CA LEU A 4 -17.89 -41.16 -13.20
C LEU A 4 -18.33 -39.96 -12.38
N LYS A 5 -19.60 -39.55 -12.56
CA LYS A 5 -20.22 -38.44 -11.82
C LYS A 5 -20.38 -38.81 -10.33
N LYS A 6 -20.86 -40.00 -10.05
CA LYS A 6 -21.04 -40.51 -8.69
C LYS A 6 -19.71 -40.70 -7.95
N LEU A 7 -18.68 -41.21 -8.63
CA LEU A 7 -17.31 -41.30 -8.06
C LEU A 7 -16.69 -39.94 -7.73
N LYS A 8 -16.99 -38.91 -8.50
CA LYS A 8 -16.54 -37.51 -8.25
C LYS A 8 -17.28 -36.93 -7.05
N GLU A 9 -18.58 -37.18 -6.93
CA GLU A 9 -19.41 -36.71 -5.80
C GLU A 9 -18.98 -37.37 -4.48
N ASP A 10 -18.67 -38.65 -4.50
CA ASP A 10 -18.19 -39.41 -3.33
C ASP A 10 -16.81 -38.93 -2.86
N ARG A 11 -15.89 -38.60 -3.78
CA ARG A 11 -14.56 -38.05 -3.45
C ARG A 11 -14.64 -36.66 -2.82
N LEU A 12 -15.52 -35.76 -3.30
CA LEU A 12 -15.78 -34.47 -2.73
C LEU A 12 -16.43 -34.54 -1.34
N SER A 13 -17.32 -35.51 -1.14
CA SER A 13 -17.94 -35.80 0.16
C SER A 13 -16.91 -36.28 1.18
N ILE A 14 -15.96 -37.15 0.79
CA ILE A 14 -14.88 -37.64 1.65
C ILE A 14 -13.91 -36.51 2.00
N ALA A 15 -13.50 -35.67 1.03
CA ALA A 15 -12.65 -34.52 1.27
C ALA A 15 -13.31 -33.51 2.24
N SER A 16 -14.62 -33.25 2.06
CA SER A 16 -15.41 -32.34 2.92
C SER A 16 -15.59 -32.88 4.36
N LYS A 17 -15.65 -34.20 4.54
CA LYS A 17 -15.76 -34.87 5.86
C LYS A 17 -14.42 -34.87 6.60
N LEU A 18 -13.31 -34.97 5.88
CA LEU A 18 -11.96 -34.87 6.46
C LEU A 18 -11.65 -33.45 6.95
N LEU A 19 -12.20 -32.43 6.29
CA LEU A 19 -12.06 -31.03 6.69
C LEU A 19 -12.82 -30.67 7.97
N LYS A 20 -13.89 -31.35 8.30
CA LYS A 20 -14.75 -31.08 9.47
C LYS A 20 -14.25 -31.68 10.78
N LYS A 21 -13.23 -32.50 10.77
CA LYS A 21 -12.84 -33.35 11.93
C LYS A 21 -11.70 -32.78 12.80
N ASP A 22 -11.02 -31.74 12.41
CA ASP A 22 -9.89 -31.18 13.17
C ASP A 22 -10.06 -29.69 13.44
N GLU A 23 -10.31 -29.32 14.69
CA GLU A 23 -10.46 -27.94 15.18
C GLU A 23 -9.11 -27.16 15.24
N ASP A 24 -7.98 -27.81 14.99
CA ASP A 24 -6.62 -27.22 15.04
C ASP A 24 -6.11 -26.69 13.69
N PHE A 25 -6.98 -26.51 12.71
CA PHE A 25 -6.58 -25.98 11.40
C PHE A 25 -6.60 -24.46 11.36
N LEU A 26 -5.48 -23.85 10.92
CA LEU A 26 -5.45 -22.52 10.37
C LEU A 26 -6.56 -22.38 9.31
N PRO A 27 -7.35 -21.29 9.29
CA PRO A 27 -8.53 -21.19 8.46
C PRO A 27 -8.16 -21.30 6.98
N ILE A 28 -8.54 -22.41 6.39
CA ILE A 28 -8.64 -22.51 4.92
C ILE A 28 -9.70 -21.51 4.50
N SER A 29 -9.42 -20.67 3.50
CA SER A 29 -10.35 -19.61 3.13
C SER A 29 -11.74 -20.18 2.84
N PRO A 30 -12.83 -19.51 3.27
CA PRO A 30 -14.20 -19.93 2.95
C PRO A 30 -14.44 -20.07 1.44
N GLU A 31 -13.68 -19.31 0.62
CA GLU A 31 -13.71 -19.39 -0.84
C GLU A 31 -13.13 -20.68 -1.35
N PHE A 32 -12.00 -21.17 -0.80
CA PHE A 32 -11.43 -22.47 -1.16
C PHE A 32 -12.39 -23.61 -0.86
N ILE A 33 -13.10 -23.57 0.29
CA ILE A 33 -14.10 -24.58 0.64
C ILE A 33 -15.31 -24.50 -0.30
N LYS A 34 -15.72 -23.28 -0.68
CA LYS A 34 -16.82 -23.01 -1.62
C LYS A 34 -16.45 -23.50 -3.02
N ASP A 35 -15.23 -23.27 -3.45
CA ASP A 35 -14.71 -23.68 -4.74
C ASP A 35 -14.50 -25.20 -4.83
N LEU A 36 -14.04 -25.86 -3.76
CA LEU A 36 -14.02 -27.32 -3.67
C LEU A 36 -15.42 -27.95 -3.75
N LYS A 37 -16.47 -27.21 -3.34
CA LYS A 37 -17.86 -27.64 -3.43
C LYS A 37 -18.51 -27.36 -4.79
N ASN A 38 -17.96 -26.44 -5.58
CA ASN A 38 -18.50 -26.09 -6.89
C ASN A 38 -18.00 -27.04 -7.97
N LYS A 39 -18.93 -27.72 -8.64
CA LYS A 39 -18.68 -28.70 -9.72
C LYS A 39 -17.78 -28.22 -10.86
N THR A 40 -17.67 -26.91 -11.07
CA THR A 40 -16.88 -26.26 -12.11
C THR A 40 -15.37 -26.47 -11.97
N LEU A 41 -14.89 -26.74 -10.76
CA LEU A 41 -13.47 -26.98 -10.46
C LEU A 41 -12.92 -28.29 -11.02
N LEU A 42 -13.79 -29.30 -11.23
CA LEU A 42 -13.40 -30.60 -11.73
C LEU A 42 -13.49 -30.74 -13.26
N GLU A 43 -14.20 -29.84 -13.91
CA GLU A 43 -14.41 -29.82 -15.36
C GLU A 43 -13.41 -28.93 -16.12
N ASN A 44 -12.99 -27.84 -15.52
CA ASN A 44 -11.92 -26.97 -16.04
C ASN A 44 -10.67 -27.19 -15.20
N SER A 45 -9.67 -27.84 -15.72
CA SER A 45 -8.40 -28.26 -15.10
C SER A 45 -7.54 -27.15 -14.45
N ALA A 46 -8.13 -26.04 -14.01
CA ALA A 46 -7.48 -24.91 -13.37
C ALA A 46 -8.12 -24.62 -12.01
N LEU A 47 -7.67 -25.33 -10.95
CA LEU A 47 -7.90 -24.88 -9.59
C LEU A 47 -7.22 -23.52 -9.41
N LYS A 48 -7.99 -22.46 -9.15
CA LYS A 48 -7.46 -21.18 -8.70
C LYS A 48 -7.05 -21.31 -7.23
N LEU A 49 -5.90 -21.91 -6.97
CA LEU A 49 -5.31 -21.98 -5.64
C LEU A 49 -4.53 -20.69 -5.39
N SER A 50 -4.72 -20.08 -4.22
CA SER A 50 -3.84 -19.04 -3.75
C SER A 50 -2.47 -19.63 -3.38
N ILE A 51 -1.44 -18.81 -3.27
CA ILE A 51 -0.11 -19.26 -2.87
C ILE A 51 -0.12 -19.78 -1.44
N SER A 52 -0.91 -19.16 -0.56
CA SER A 52 -1.13 -19.65 0.80
C SER A 52 -1.71 -21.07 0.82
N ASP A 53 -2.58 -21.40 -0.13
CA ASP A 53 -3.15 -22.75 -0.26
C ASP A 53 -2.09 -23.75 -0.72
N TYR A 54 -1.19 -23.36 -1.64
CA TYR A 54 -0.04 -24.20 -2.04
C TYR A 54 0.97 -24.36 -0.90
N GLU A 55 1.26 -23.32 -0.15
CA GLU A 55 2.16 -23.39 1.01
C GLU A 55 1.58 -24.29 2.10
N LEU A 56 0.28 -24.15 2.38
CA LEU A 56 -0.43 -24.99 3.33
C LEU A 56 -0.42 -26.47 2.87
N MET A 57 -0.68 -26.71 1.59
CA MET A 57 -0.59 -28.05 0.99
C MET A 57 0.81 -28.65 1.15
N CYS A 58 1.86 -27.86 0.91
CA CYS A 58 3.23 -28.34 0.94
C CYS A 58 3.76 -28.59 2.36
N ARG A 59 3.21 -27.92 3.36
CA ARG A 59 3.61 -28.05 4.76
C ARG A 59 2.78 -29.05 5.55
N ASN A 60 1.62 -29.47 5.05
CA ASN A 60 0.67 -30.30 5.77
C ASN A 60 0.33 -31.58 4.98
N ASP A 61 0.74 -32.73 5.49
CA ASP A 61 0.57 -34.05 4.86
C ASP A 61 -0.91 -34.45 4.70
N LYS A 62 -1.80 -33.94 5.59
CA LYS A 62 -3.26 -34.15 5.49
C LYS A 62 -3.85 -33.34 4.35
N VAL A 63 -3.47 -32.08 4.22
CA VAL A 63 -3.89 -31.20 3.10
C VAL A 63 -3.36 -31.76 1.77
N LEU A 64 -2.12 -32.26 1.74
CA LEU A 64 -1.53 -32.87 0.58
C LEU A 64 -2.31 -34.14 0.16
N ASN A 65 -2.80 -34.95 1.12
CA ASN A 65 -3.65 -36.10 0.84
C ASN A 65 -4.99 -35.70 0.23
N MET A 66 -5.64 -34.65 0.78
CA MET A 66 -6.91 -34.17 0.26
C MET A 66 -6.77 -33.65 -1.17
N MET A 67 -5.70 -32.90 -1.44
CA MET A 67 -5.40 -32.38 -2.78
C MET A 67 -5.09 -33.54 -3.75
N ALA A 68 -4.41 -34.59 -3.32
CA ALA A 68 -4.17 -35.78 -4.11
C ALA A 68 -5.48 -36.45 -4.53
N ILE A 69 -6.45 -36.55 -3.61
CA ILE A 69 -7.78 -37.09 -3.86
C ILE A 69 -8.58 -36.18 -4.78
N ALA A 70 -8.64 -34.85 -4.48
CA ALA A 70 -9.40 -33.88 -5.26
C ALA A 70 -8.89 -33.75 -6.70
N LEU A 71 -7.58 -33.75 -6.90
CA LEU A 71 -6.94 -33.64 -8.21
C LEU A 71 -6.79 -34.96 -8.94
N ASN A 72 -7.18 -36.07 -8.31
CA ASN A 72 -6.96 -37.44 -8.84
C ASN A 72 -5.48 -37.68 -9.24
N LYS A 73 -4.53 -37.24 -8.42
CA LYS A 73 -3.09 -37.36 -8.64
C LYS A 73 -2.43 -38.15 -7.51
N PRO A 74 -1.42 -38.99 -7.79
CA PRO A 74 -0.67 -39.68 -6.74
C PRO A 74 -0.04 -38.68 -5.77
N LYS A 75 -0.19 -38.88 -4.45
CA LYS A 75 0.42 -38.04 -3.39
C LYS A 75 1.91 -37.86 -3.61
N ALA A 76 2.64 -38.88 -4.05
CA ALA A 76 4.07 -38.80 -4.34
C ALA A 76 4.42 -37.74 -5.41
N LYS A 77 3.55 -37.58 -6.44
CA LYS A 77 3.75 -36.55 -7.47
C LYS A 77 3.55 -35.13 -6.90
N LEU A 78 2.55 -34.93 -6.03
CA LEU A 78 2.32 -33.67 -5.36
C LEU A 78 3.42 -33.37 -4.36
N LYS A 79 3.92 -34.32 -3.61
CA LYS A 79 5.05 -34.18 -2.69
C LYS A 79 6.34 -33.78 -3.42
N LYS A 80 6.59 -34.37 -4.60
CA LYS A 80 7.70 -33.97 -5.48
C LYS A 80 7.55 -32.55 -5.99
N PHE A 81 6.33 -32.15 -6.37
CA PHE A 81 6.00 -30.77 -6.74
C PHE A 81 6.28 -29.81 -5.60
N CYS A 82 5.81 -30.09 -4.37
CA CYS A 82 6.07 -29.25 -3.19
C CYS A 82 7.57 -29.05 -2.93
N LYS A 83 8.37 -30.12 -3.04
CA LYS A 83 9.83 -30.03 -2.88
C LYS A 83 10.47 -29.12 -3.92
N HIS A 84 10.01 -29.17 -5.17
CA HIS A 84 10.50 -28.28 -6.23
C HIS A 84 10.08 -26.82 -5.99
N MET A 85 8.87 -26.60 -5.46
CA MET A 85 8.37 -25.26 -5.11
C MET A 85 9.20 -24.62 -3.99
N THR A 86 9.58 -25.36 -2.96
CA THR A 86 10.44 -24.87 -1.87
C THR A 86 11.81 -24.47 -2.39
N VAL A 87 12.46 -25.33 -3.20
CA VAL A 87 13.76 -25.04 -3.81
C VAL A 87 13.68 -23.87 -4.79
N PHE A 88 12.57 -23.73 -5.50
CA PHE A 88 12.33 -22.62 -6.41
C PHE A 88 12.19 -21.30 -5.64
N LYS A 89 11.43 -21.27 -4.54
CA LYS A 89 11.27 -20.10 -3.66
C LYS A 89 12.62 -19.66 -3.04
N GLU A 90 13.44 -20.59 -2.58
CA GLU A 90 14.78 -20.32 -2.04
C GLU A 90 15.74 -19.76 -3.09
N ASN A 91 15.61 -20.19 -4.34
CA ASN A 91 16.43 -19.66 -5.45
C ASN A 91 15.96 -18.31 -5.95
N ILE A 92 14.65 -18.04 -5.90
CA ILE A 92 14.04 -16.74 -6.23
C ILE A 92 14.54 -15.65 -5.29
N SER A 93 14.61 -15.92 -3.98
CA SER A 93 15.08 -14.95 -2.99
C SER A 93 16.54 -14.52 -3.23
N LYS A 94 17.32 -15.26 -4.01
CA LYS A 94 18.75 -15.04 -4.22
C LYS A 94 19.12 -14.30 -5.51
N SER A 95 18.29 -14.24 -6.56
CA SER A 95 18.59 -13.50 -7.79
C SER A 95 17.41 -13.42 -8.78
N PRO A 96 16.75 -12.27 -8.93
CA PRO A 96 15.61 -12.09 -9.85
C PRO A 96 15.97 -12.26 -11.34
N LYS A 97 17.12 -11.76 -11.79
CA LYS A 97 17.55 -11.87 -13.21
C LYS A 97 17.81 -13.30 -13.69
N SER A 98 18.24 -14.18 -12.80
CA SER A 98 18.48 -15.58 -13.18
C SER A 98 17.19 -16.37 -13.40
N ILE A 99 16.05 -15.83 -12.96
CA ILE A 99 14.75 -16.52 -12.94
C ILE A 99 14.03 -16.34 -14.27
N ALA A 100 13.98 -15.15 -14.84
CA ALA A 100 13.40 -14.94 -16.16
C ALA A 100 14.11 -15.80 -17.21
N ASN A 101 15.45 -15.90 -17.13
CA ASN A 101 16.24 -16.75 -18.01
C ASN A 101 16.08 -18.24 -17.73
N LYS A 102 15.83 -18.64 -16.47
CA LYS A 102 15.58 -20.04 -16.11
C LYS A 102 14.15 -20.49 -16.37
N ILE A 103 13.17 -19.61 -16.28
CA ILE A 103 11.76 -19.89 -16.66
C ILE A 103 11.69 -20.18 -18.16
N ASN A 104 12.43 -19.47 -19.00
CA ASN A 104 12.54 -19.72 -20.44
C ASN A 104 13.35 -20.97 -20.79
N GLY A 105 14.15 -21.50 -19.86
CA GLY A 105 15.03 -22.67 -20.05
C GLY A 105 14.65 -23.91 -19.23
N ILE A 106 13.53 -23.88 -18.47
CA ILE A 106 13.13 -25.02 -17.64
C ILE A 106 12.47 -26.12 -18.49
N ASN A 107 13.28 -27.06 -18.95
CA ASN A 107 12.85 -28.43 -19.28
C ASN A 107 12.62 -29.22 -17.98
N GLY A 108 11.54 -28.92 -17.24
CA GLY A 108 11.29 -29.50 -15.93
C GLY A 108 9.80 -29.78 -15.66
N PRO A 109 9.42 -30.19 -14.44
CA PRO A 109 8.07 -30.66 -14.13
C PRO A 109 6.94 -29.65 -14.35
N ILE A 110 7.26 -28.35 -14.47
CA ILE A 110 6.28 -27.30 -14.84
C ILE A 110 5.89 -27.41 -16.31
N THR A 111 6.80 -27.86 -17.20
CA THR A 111 6.52 -28.01 -18.63
C THR A 111 5.54 -29.16 -18.93
N ASN A 112 5.38 -30.09 -18.00
CA ASN A 112 4.44 -31.21 -18.10
C ASN A 112 3.03 -30.88 -17.56
N LEU A 113 2.80 -29.65 -17.08
CA LEU A 113 1.48 -29.19 -16.67
C LEU A 113 0.70 -28.64 -17.88
N PRO A 114 -0.63 -28.76 -17.91
CA PRO A 114 -1.46 -28.13 -18.93
C PRO A 114 -1.16 -26.63 -19.06
N ILE A 115 -1.21 -26.10 -20.28
CA ILE A 115 -0.85 -24.69 -20.59
C ILE A 115 -1.58 -23.70 -19.69
N GLY A 116 -2.88 -23.90 -19.40
CA GLY A 116 -3.66 -23.04 -18.51
C GLY A 116 -3.16 -23.05 -17.07
N VAL A 117 -2.68 -24.20 -16.57
CA VAL A 117 -2.08 -24.31 -15.22
C VAL A 117 -0.72 -23.62 -15.17
N ARG A 118 0.07 -23.72 -16.25
CA ARG A 118 1.34 -22.98 -16.37
C ARG A 118 1.13 -21.48 -16.32
N SER A 119 0.18 -20.95 -17.11
CA SER A 119 -0.12 -19.52 -17.14
C SER A 119 -0.52 -19.01 -15.76
N ILE A 120 -1.41 -19.72 -15.05
CA ILE A 120 -1.84 -19.32 -13.71
C ILE A 120 -0.68 -19.37 -12.71
N ILE A 121 0.17 -20.41 -12.79
CA ILE A 121 1.36 -20.51 -11.95
C ILE A 121 2.31 -19.36 -12.24
N LEU A 122 2.57 -19.04 -13.50
CA LEU A 122 3.44 -17.93 -13.90
C LEU A 122 2.88 -16.56 -13.54
N GLU A 123 1.56 -16.34 -13.72
CA GLU A 123 0.87 -15.13 -13.27
C GLU A 123 0.96 -14.95 -11.76
N LYS A 124 0.69 -16.03 -10.98
CA LYS A 124 0.78 -15.96 -9.53
C LYS A 124 2.21 -15.85 -9.03
N PHE A 125 3.19 -16.36 -9.76
CA PHE A 125 4.60 -16.12 -9.47
C PHE A 125 5.03 -14.69 -9.80
N ALA A 126 4.54 -14.12 -10.88
CA ALA A 126 4.77 -12.70 -11.19
C ALA A 126 4.20 -11.78 -10.10
N GLU A 127 3.06 -12.14 -9.48
CA GLU A 127 2.48 -11.42 -8.34
C GLU A 127 3.30 -11.54 -7.04
N ILE A 128 4.17 -12.59 -6.91
CA ILE A 128 4.97 -12.85 -5.69
C ILE A 128 6.41 -12.40 -5.83
N LEU A 129 6.92 -12.32 -7.06
CA LEU A 129 8.24 -11.78 -7.27
C LEU A 129 8.24 -10.37 -6.71
N PRO A 130 9.15 -10.04 -5.77
CA PRO A 130 9.29 -8.67 -5.35
C PRO A 130 9.52 -7.84 -6.62
N THR A 131 8.59 -6.94 -6.89
CA THR A 131 8.68 -6.05 -8.02
C THR A 131 9.97 -5.25 -7.84
N LYS A 132 11.00 -5.51 -8.66
CA LYS A 132 12.23 -4.74 -8.59
C LYS A 132 11.97 -3.41 -9.27
N TYR A 133 12.19 -2.35 -8.52
CA TYR A 133 12.14 -0.99 -9.02
C TYR A 133 13.52 -0.53 -9.44
N VAL A 134 13.62 0.05 -10.63
CA VAL A 134 14.86 0.66 -11.15
C VAL A 134 14.61 2.13 -11.48
N LEU A 135 15.61 2.95 -11.24
CA LEU A 135 15.56 4.37 -11.59
C LEU A 135 15.43 4.52 -13.12
N ARG A 136 14.55 5.39 -13.57
CA ARG A 136 14.41 5.68 -15.01
C ARG A 136 15.70 6.27 -15.55
N ASP A 137 16.08 5.88 -16.76
CA ASP A 137 17.34 6.22 -17.44
C ASP A 137 17.56 7.72 -17.66
N TRP A 138 16.49 8.50 -17.79
CA TRP A 138 16.54 9.95 -17.98
C TRP A 138 16.62 10.75 -16.66
N ILE A 139 16.51 10.10 -15.51
CA ILE A 139 16.67 10.72 -14.18
C ILE A 139 18.16 10.81 -13.85
N ASP A 140 18.61 12.02 -13.58
CA ASP A 140 19.96 12.31 -13.14
C ASP A 140 20.13 11.94 -11.66
N LYS A 141 20.79 10.80 -11.40
CA LYS A 141 20.99 10.27 -10.05
C LYS A 141 21.80 11.21 -9.15
N ASP A 142 22.70 12.01 -9.72
CA ASP A 142 23.57 12.90 -8.96
C ASP A 142 22.83 14.14 -8.43
N LYS A 143 21.62 14.40 -8.94
CA LYS A 143 20.74 15.46 -8.47
C LYS A 143 19.71 14.99 -7.44
N LEU A 144 19.61 13.68 -7.18
CA LEU A 144 18.69 13.15 -6.21
C LEU A 144 19.10 13.53 -4.79
N ASN A 145 18.09 13.87 -3.97
CA ASN A 145 18.26 14.17 -2.55
C ASN A 145 17.96 12.92 -1.74
N TRP A 146 18.93 12.44 -0.96
CA TRP A 146 18.84 11.18 -0.21
C TRP A 146 17.80 11.22 0.90
N GLU A 147 17.63 12.34 1.59
CA GLU A 147 16.60 12.56 2.60
C GLU A 147 15.20 12.35 2.01
N TYR A 148 14.91 13.00 0.88
CA TYR A 148 13.61 12.87 0.20
C TYR A 148 13.44 11.52 -0.48
N LEU A 149 14.52 10.91 -0.95
CA LEU A 149 14.51 9.57 -1.54
C LEU A 149 14.13 8.50 -0.52
N ALA A 150 14.50 8.69 0.76
CA ALA A 150 14.13 7.79 1.85
C ALA A 150 12.61 7.65 2.03
N PHE A 151 11.82 8.69 1.74
CA PHE A 151 10.35 8.61 1.75
C PHE A 151 9.76 7.90 0.52
N ASN A 152 10.53 7.72 -0.54
CA ASN A 152 10.04 7.16 -1.80
C ASN A 152 9.79 5.64 -1.68
N PRO A 153 8.53 5.16 -1.78
CA PRO A 153 8.23 3.75 -1.58
C PRO A 153 8.88 2.83 -2.62
N ASN A 154 9.23 3.35 -3.79
CA ASN A 154 9.82 2.58 -4.87
C ASN A 154 11.36 2.62 -4.86
N ALA A 155 11.97 3.35 -3.90
CA ALA A 155 13.42 3.51 -3.83
C ALA A 155 14.14 2.43 -3.00
N ILE A 156 13.45 1.47 -2.38
CA ILE A 156 14.06 0.55 -1.41
C ILE A 156 15.24 -0.23 -2.01
N ASP A 157 15.08 -0.81 -3.20
CA ASP A 157 16.17 -1.53 -3.88
C ASP A 157 17.38 -0.62 -4.18
N PHE A 158 17.10 0.62 -4.62
CA PHE A 158 18.12 1.61 -4.89
C PHE A 158 18.85 2.08 -3.62
N LEU A 159 18.12 2.24 -2.51
CA LEU A 159 18.69 2.57 -1.20
C LEU A 159 19.52 1.41 -0.64
N GLU A 160 19.09 0.16 -0.77
CA GLU A 160 19.90 -1.01 -0.37
C GLU A 160 21.20 -1.13 -1.19
N GLU A 161 21.18 -0.76 -2.48
CA GLU A 161 22.37 -0.69 -3.34
C GLU A 161 23.33 0.47 -2.95
N ASN A 162 22.82 1.49 -2.25
CA ASN A 162 23.57 2.69 -1.81
C ASN A 162 23.46 2.87 -0.29
N TYR A 163 23.71 1.80 0.45
CA TYR A 163 23.42 1.66 1.87
C TYR A 163 23.97 2.78 2.76
N ASP A 164 25.17 3.27 2.45
CA ASP A 164 25.83 4.33 3.24
C ASP A 164 25.14 5.70 3.14
N ASN A 165 24.29 5.89 2.13
CA ASN A 165 23.53 7.12 1.89
C ASN A 165 22.12 7.07 2.45
N ILE A 166 21.74 6.00 3.18
CA ILE A 166 20.39 5.84 3.72
C ILE A 166 20.16 6.81 4.86
N GLU A 167 19.19 7.69 4.70
CA GLU A 167 18.68 8.56 5.76
C GLU A 167 17.62 7.80 6.58
N TRP A 168 18.10 7.15 7.64
CA TRP A 168 17.30 6.22 8.45
C TRP A 168 16.15 6.87 9.19
N PHE A 169 16.29 8.16 9.54
CA PHE A 169 15.25 8.90 10.23
C PHE A 169 14.01 9.01 9.33
N GLU A 170 14.18 9.41 8.08
CA GLU A 170 13.12 9.57 7.08
C GLU A 170 12.62 8.21 6.59
N LEU A 171 13.54 7.23 6.43
CA LEU A 171 13.22 5.89 5.97
C LEU A 171 12.17 5.19 6.85
N ALA A 172 12.13 5.48 8.15
CA ALA A 172 11.18 4.87 9.06
C ALA A 172 9.70 5.15 8.68
N GLU A 173 9.42 6.27 8.01
CA GLU A 173 8.07 6.61 7.51
C GLU A 173 7.74 5.91 6.18
N ASN A 174 8.73 5.39 5.46
CA ASN A 174 8.53 4.74 4.17
C ASN A 174 7.74 3.42 4.31
N PRO A 175 6.57 3.28 3.66
CA PRO A 175 5.73 2.09 3.83
C PRO A 175 6.40 0.78 3.40
N ASN A 176 7.35 0.83 2.47
CA ASN A 176 8.02 -0.36 1.95
C ASN A 176 9.33 -0.69 2.69
N ALA A 177 9.76 0.14 3.67
CA ALA A 177 11.01 -0.05 4.40
C ALA A 177 10.94 -1.04 5.57
N ILE A 178 9.77 -1.62 5.89
CA ILE A 178 9.59 -2.42 7.11
C ILE A 178 10.59 -3.58 7.24
N ASP A 179 10.88 -4.27 6.16
CA ASP A 179 11.82 -5.41 6.21
C ASP A 179 13.28 -4.95 6.33
N LEU A 180 13.63 -3.82 5.72
CA LEU A 180 14.94 -3.20 5.88
C LEU A 180 15.15 -2.69 7.31
N LEU A 181 14.12 -2.07 7.91
CA LEU A 181 14.13 -1.61 9.31
C LEU A 181 14.25 -2.79 10.30
N LYS A 182 13.55 -3.91 10.08
CA LYS A 182 13.68 -5.12 10.91
C LYS A 182 15.08 -5.72 10.87
N LYS A 183 15.77 -5.63 9.74
CA LYS A 183 17.18 -6.05 9.62
C LYS A 183 18.13 -5.11 10.38
N ASN A 184 17.69 -3.87 10.65
CA ASN A 184 18.50 -2.81 11.29
C ASN A 184 17.75 -2.19 12.49
N PRO A 185 17.45 -2.94 13.56
CA PRO A 185 16.57 -2.50 14.64
C PRO A 185 17.08 -1.28 15.40
N THR A 186 18.39 -1.10 15.49
CA THR A 186 19.02 0.06 16.16
C THR A 186 18.89 1.37 15.36
N LYS A 187 18.48 1.29 14.08
CA LYS A 187 18.26 2.43 13.20
C LYS A 187 16.80 2.88 13.15
N ILE A 188 15.89 2.17 13.85
CA ILE A 188 14.45 2.49 13.82
C ILE A 188 14.22 3.80 14.57
N ASN A 189 13.64 4.77 13.87
CA ASN A 189 13.07 5.96 14.49
C ASN A 189 11.58 5.74 14.75
N TRP A 190 11.19 5.54 16.00
CA TRP A 190 9.81 5.22 16.40
C TRP A 190 8.82 6.37 16.17
N TYR A 191 9.31 7.62 16.24
CA TYR A 191 8.54 8.82 15.96
C TYR A 191 8.04 8.80 14.52
N ARG A 192 8.93 8.60 13.54
CA ARG A 192 8.59 8.47 12.13
C ARG A 192 7.86 7.16 11.83
N LEU A 193 8.26 6.06 12.48
CA LEU A 193 7.63 4.76 12.28
C LEU A 193 6.15 4.76 12.66
N SER A 194 5.73 5.56 13.64
CA SER A 194 4.32 5.69 14.02
C SER A 194 3.44 6.22 12.89
N LEU A 195 3.98 7.00 11.95
CA LEU A 195 3.29 7.45 10.72
C LEU A 195 3.21 6.36 9.65
N ASN A 196 4.10 5.36 9.68
CA ASN A 196 4.22 4.36 8.63
C ASN A 196 3.00 3.41 8.64
N PRO A 197 2.18 3.37 7.56
CA PRO A 197 0.95 2.56 7.53
C PRO A 197 1.21 1.06 7.63
N ASN A 198 2.41 0.59 7.27
CA ASN A 198 2.76 -0.83 7.29
C ASN A 198 3.46 -1.25 8.60
N ALA A 199 3.69 -0.31 9.54
CA ALA A 199 4.39 -0.57 10.80
C ALA A 199 3.50 -1.14 11.92
N ILE A 200 2.19 -1.24 11.75
CA ILE A 200 1.24 -1.55 12.84
C ILE A 200 1.66 -2.79 13.65
N LYS A 201 1.99 -3.90 12.99
CA LYS A 201 2.45 -5.12 13.67
C LYS A 201 3.75 -4.95 14.46
N LEU A 202 4.61 -4.03 14.04
CA LEU A 202 5.86 -3.74 14.73
C LEU A 202 5.60 -2.83 15.93
N LEU A 203 4.72 -1.86 15.81
CA LEU A 203 4.26 -0.98 16.90
C LEU A 203 3.50 -1.75 17.98
N GLU A 204 2.61 -2.68 17.62
CA GLU A 204 1.89 -3.54 18.57
C GLU A 204 2.84 -4.41 19.40
N LYS A 205 4.00 -4.79 18.87
CA LYS A 205 5.02 -5.53 19.61
C LYS A 205 5.88 -4.65 20.53
N ASN A 206 5.86 -3.34 20.29
CA ASN A 206 6.65 -2.36 21.03
C ASN A 206 5.73 -1.20 21.48
N PRO A 207 4.75 -1.45 22.35
CA PRO A 207 3.70 -0.49 22.70
C PRO A 207 4.24 0.78 23.38
N ASP A 208 5.35 0.66 24.11
CA ASP A 208 5.99 1.78 24.82
C ASP A 208 6.66 2.77 23.85
N GLU A 209 6.97 2.33 22.63
CA GLU A 209 7.58 3.14 21.58
C GLU A 209 6.55 3.89 20.70
N ILE A 210 5.25 3.66 20.91
CA ILE A 210 4.20 4.30 20.12
C ILE A 210 4.13 5.79 20.42
N VAL A 211 4.31 6.61 19.38
CA VAL A 211 4.07 8.05 19.43
C VAL A 211 2.65 8.33 18.94
N TRP A 212 1.71 8.47 19.90
CA TRP A 212 0.26 8.57 19.61
C TRP A 212 -0.13 9.78 18.79
N ASP A 213 0.56 10.90 18.96
CA ASP A 213 0.42 12.09 18.13
C ASP A 213 0.61 11.75 16.65
N HIS A 214 1.71 11.07 16.31
CA HIS A 214 2.02 10.63 14.95
C HIS A 214 1.11 9.49 14.48
N LEU A 215 0.84 8.52 15.36
CA LEU A 215 -0.05 7.39 15.05
C LEU A 215 -1.45 7.87 14.68
N SER A 216 -1.89 9.03 15.17
CA SER A 216 -3.20 9.62 14.87
C SER A 216 -3.44 9.81 13.37
N GLY A 217 -2.38 10.12 12.60
CA GLY A 217 -2.42 10.25 11.14
C GLY A 217 -2.34 8.91 10.39
N ASN A 218 -1.98 7.82 11.06
CA ASN A 218 -1.76 6.52 10.43
C ASN A 218 -3.10 5.85 10.05
N PRO A 219 -3.40 5.62 8.75
CA PRO A 219 -4.70 5.09 8.32
C PRO A 219 -4.97 3.67 8.80
N ASN A 220 -3.94 2.89 9.12
CA ASN A 220 -4.08 1.50 9.53
C ASN A 220 -4.15 1.32 11.07
N ALA A 221 -4.04 2.43 11.83
CA ALA A 221 -4.00 2.40 13.30
C ALA A 221 -5.37 2.53 13.97
N ILE A 222 -6.49 2.58 13.26
CA ILE A 222 -7.82 2.95 13.78
C ILE A 222 -8.23 2.12 15.02
N HIS A 223 -7.93 0.84 15.05
CA HIS A 223 -8.25 -0.03 16.19
C HIS A 223 -7.44 0.33 17.45
N LEU A 224 -6.18 0.77 17.29
CA LEU A 224 -5.35 1.26 18.40
C LEU A 224 -5.84 2.63 18.87
N LEU A 225 -6.18 3.52 17.90
CA LEU A 225 -6.67 4.87 18.20
C LEU A 225 -8.00 4.86 18.95
N LYS A 226 -8.91 3.94 18.61
CA LYS A 226 -10.17 3.76 19.37
C LYS A 226 -9.90 3.40 20.83
N LYS A 227 -9.06 2.40 21.07
CA LYS A 227 -8.69 2.02 22.44
C LYS A 227 -8.01 3.16 23.20
N ARG A 228 -7.16 3.92 22.52
CA ARG A 228 -6.48 5.07 23.13
C ARG A 228 -7.47 6.18 23.50
N LEU A 229 -8.44 6.50 22.62
CA LEU A 229 -9.48 7.49 22.92
C LEU A 229 -10.33 7.09 24.13
N GLU A 230 -10.70 5.81 24.25
CA GLU A 230 -11.44 5.28 25.41
C GLU A 230 -10.64 5.47 26.71
N LEU A 231 -9.31 5.25 26.68
CA LEU A 231 -8.43 5.48 27.83
C LEU A 231 -8.29 6.97 28.16
N GLU A 232 -8.11 7.82 27.14
CA GLU A 232 -8.02 9.27 27.35
C GLU A 232 -9.32 9.87 27.90
N GLU A 233 -10.47 9.31 27.52
CA GLU A 233 -11.77 9.70 28.05
C GLU A 233 -11.96 9.23 29.51
N LEU A 234 -11.51 8.01 29.83
CA LEU A 234 -11.65 7.42 31.17
C LEU A 234 -10.76 8.12 32.22
N TYR A 235 -9.51 8.43 31.85
CA TYR A 235 -8.52 8.98 32.78
C TYR A 235 -8.39 10.51 32.72
N GLY A 236 -8.99 11.16 31.73
CA GLY A 236 -9.02 12.62 31.59
C GLY A 236 -7.64 13.27 31.61
N ASP A 237 -7.49 14.31 32.45
CA ASP A 237 -6.24 15.09 32.56
C ASP A 237 -5.11 14.37 33.32
N ASP A 238 -5.43 13.31 34.09
CA ASP A 238 -4.43 12.45 34.75
C ASP A 238 -3.64 11.61 33.74
N PHE A 239 -4.10 11.52 32.51
CA PHE A 239 -3.37 10.88 31.43
C PHE A 239 -2.19 11.77 31.00
N ALA A 240 -0.94 11.23 31.09
CA ALA A 240 0.29 11.97 30.80
C ALA A 240 0.18 12.85 29.55
N ASN A 241 0.35 14.16 29.74
CA ASN A 241 0.05 15.21 28.76
C ASN A 241 0.87 15.16 27.45
N THR A 242 1.89 14.33 27.36
CA THR A 242 2.91 14.42 26.31
C THR A 242 2.72 13.46 25.13
N ASN A 243 1.77 12.51 25.22
CA ASN A 243 1.60 11.50 24.17
C ASN A 243 0.12 11.15 23.99
N ARG A 244 -0.69 12.13 23.60
CA ARG A 244 -2.14 12.01 23.36
C ARG A 244 -2.47 11.88 21.87
N ILE A 245 -3.73 11.53 21.58
CA ILE A 245 -4.29 11.60 20.23
C ILE A 245 -4.23 13.05 19.72
N ASN A 246 -3.63 13.22 18.55
CA ASN A 246 -3.59 14.50 17.85
C ASN A 246 -4.81 14.62 16.92
N TRP A 247 -5.72 15.53 17.26
CA TRP A 247 -6.94 15.75 16.47
C TRP A 247 -6.69 16.43 15.13
N TYR A 248 -5.57 17.14 14.94
CA TYR A 248 -5.14 17.65 13.65
C TYR A 248 -4.83 16.48 12.70
N SER A 249 -3.95 15.59 13.12
CA SER A 249 -3.57 14.39 12.37
C SER A 249 -4.77 13.43 12.19
N LEU A 250 -5.58 13.23 13.24
CA LEU A 250 -6.77 12.38 13.17
C LEU A 250 -7.80 12.91 12.18
N SER A 251 -7.99 14.25 12.08
CA SER A 251 -8.94 14.85 11.14
C SER A 251 -8.57 14.56 9.68
N SER A 252 -7.28 14.50 9.36
CA SER A 252 -6.80 14.15 8.01
C SER A 252 -6.78 12.64 7.73
N ASN A 253 -6.91 11.79 8.77
CA ASN A 253 -6.84 10.33 8.63
C ASN A 253 -8.07 9.78 7.87
N PRO A 254 -7.90 9.17 6.67
CA PRO A 254 -9.02 8.73 5.84
C PRO A 254 -9.86 7.62 6.49
N ASN A 255 -9.29 6.84 7.40
CA ASN A 255 -10.00 5.74 8.04
C ASN A 255 -10.62 6.13 9.39
N ALA A 256 -10.41 7.37 9.85
CA ALA A 256 -11.05 7.93 11.04
C ALA A 256 -12.44 8.54 10.79
N ILE A 257 -12.96 8.53 9.57
CA ILE A 257 -14.16 9.30 9.17
C ILE A 257 -15.37 9.05 10.07
N ASP A 258 -15.59 7.82 10.55
CA ASP A 258 -16.72 7.50 11.43
C ASP A 258 -16.51 8.05 12.85
N LEU A 259 -15.27 8.04 13.36
CA LEU A 259 -14.92 8.69 14.63
C LEU A 259 -15.12 10.21 14.53
N LEU A 260 -14.69 10.81 13.41
CA LEU A 260 -14.83 12.24 13.18
C LEU A 260 -16.29 12.67 13.08
N LYS A 261 -17.16 11.90 12.40
CA LYS A 261 -18.60 12.16 12.35
C LYS A 261 -19.27 12.07 13.73
N ALA A 262 -18.87 11.08 14.53
CA ALA A 262 -19.37 10.95 15.89
C ALA A 262 -18.97 12.15 16.76
N GLN A 263 -17.70 12.58 16.64
CA GLN A 263 -17.20 13.76 17.35
C GLN A 263 -17.87 15.05 16.90
N ILE A 264 -18.10 15.26 15.60
CA ILE A 264 -18.84 16.42 15.08
C ILE A 264 -20.24 16.48 15.69
N LYS A 265 -20.97 15.35 15.65
CA LYS A 265 -22.31 15.27 16.23
C LYS A 265 -22.30 15.58 17.73
N TYR A 266 -21.29 15.13 18.45
CA TYR A 266 -21.11 15.44 19.87
C TYR A 266 -20.87 16.93 20.08
N GLU A 267 -19.93 17.55 19.33
CA GLU A 267 -19.64 18.99 19.41
C GLU A 267 -20.86 19.86 19.06
N GLU A 268 -21.61 19.46 18.03
CA GLU A 268 -22.89 20.13 17.67
C GLU A 268 -23.94 20.05 18.77
N SER A 269 -24.01 18.90 19.49
CA SER A 269 -24.97 18.72 20.60
C SER A 269 -24.67 19.60 21.82
N LEU A 270 -23.39 19.97 21.99
CA LEU A 270 -22.95 20.81 23.11
C LEU A 270 -23.15 22.31 22.83
N GLN A 271 -23.44 22.71 21.56
CA GLN A 271 -23.65 24.09 21.10
C GLN A 271 -23.00 25.11 22.05
N HIS A 272 -23.02 26.31 22.00
CA HIS A 272 -22.55 27.43 22.84
C HIS A 272 -21.72 27.15 24.14
N LYS A 273 -21.54 25.87 24.55
CA LYS A 273 -20.75 25.52 25.74
C LYS A 273 -19.26 25.33 25.43
N LEU A 274 -18.92 25.00 24.18
CA LEU A 274 -17.53 24.81 23.76
C LEU A 274 -16.98 26.11 23.15
N LYS A 275 -15.77 26.48 23.58
CA LYS A 275 -14.99 27.53 22.93
C LYS A 275 -14.18 26.93 21.76
N GLY A 276 -13.73 27.78 20.84
CA GLY A 276 -13.04 27.29 19.63
C GLY A 276 -11.85 26.36 19.89
N TRP A 277 -11.11 26.55 20.99
CA TRP A 277 -9.98 25.68 21.37
C TRP A 277 -10.42 24.32 21.96
N ASP A 278 -11.65 24.20 22.46
CA ASP A 278 -12.21 22.95 22.99
C ASP A 278 -12.68 22.02 21.85
N LEU A 279 -12.82 22.56 20.64
CA LEU A 279 -13.24 21.78 19.48
C LEU A 279 -12.11 20.86 19.03
N LYS A 280 -12.37 19.55 19.09
CA LYS A 280 -11.44 18.51 18.65
C LYS A 280 -11.36 18.44 17.12
N ILE A 281 -12.48 18.66 16.42
CA ILE A 281 -12.50 18.63 14.95
C ILE A 281 -11.75 19.83 14.36
N LYS A 282 -10.77 19.53 13.54
CA LYS A 282 -9.96 20.50 12.81
C LYS A 282 -10.37 20.52 11.35
N TRP A 283 -11.35 21.37 11.01
CA TRP A 283 -11.95 21.44 9.67
C TRP A 283 -10.92 21.71 8.56
N GLU A 284 -9.91 22.51 8.81
CA GLU A 284 -8.84 22.76 7.86
C GLU A 284 -8.07 21.47 7.49
N TYR A 285 -7.81 20.59 8.49
CA TYR A 285 -7.18 19.30 8.26
C TYR A 285 -8.17 18.24 7.74
N LEU A 286 -9.44 18.37 8.07
CA LEU A 286 -10.50 17.54 7.50
C LEU A 286 -10.60 17.72 5.98
N CYS A 287 -10.27 18.91 5.45
CA CYS A 287 -10.19 19.16 4.01
C CYS A 287 -9.16 18.27 3.29
N LEU A 288 -8.11 17.82 3.99
CA LEU A 288 -7.12 16.87 3.46
C LEU A 288 -7.65 15.42 3.40
N ASN A 289 -8.72 15.11 4.15
CA ASN A 289 -9.25 13.75 4.26
C ASN A 289 -10.05 13.36 3.00
N PRO A 290 -9.59 12.37 2.20
CA PRO A 290 -10.26 12.02 0.94
C PRO A 290 -11.66 11.43 1.12
N LYS A 291 -12.04 10.98 2.33
CA LYS A 291 -13.39 10.47 2.62
C LYS A 291 -14.34 11.54 3.18
N ALA A 292 -13.86 12.76 3.41
CA ALA A 292 -14.65 13.84 4.00
C ALA A 292 -15.44 14.70 2.99
N ILE A 293 -15.34 14.46 1.68
CA ILE A 293 -15.91 15.34 0.64
C ILE A 293 -17.40 15.64 0.88
N LYS A 294 -18.23 14.62 1.12
CA LYS A 294 -19.65 14.82 1.41
C LYS A 294 -19.93 15.64 2.68
N LEU A 295 -19.05 15.50 3.67
CA LEU A 295 -19.15 16.25 4.93
C LEU A 295 -18.79 17.73 4.68
N LEU A 296 -17.80 17.99 3.86
CA LEU A 296 -17.40 19.34 3.46
C LEU A 296 -18.45 20.01 2.58
N GLU A 297 -19.05 19.30 1.61
CA GLU A 297 -20.16 19.81 0.79
C GLU A 297 -21.36 20.25 1.63
N ASN A 298 -21.63 19.56 2.75
CA ASN A 298 -22.68 19.92 3.70
C ASN A 298 -22.30 21.08 4.64
N ASN A 299 -21.01 21.47 4.68
CA ASN A 299 -20.47 22.52 5.55
C ASN A 299 -19.56 23.48 4.77
N PRO A 300 -20.04 24.15 3.72
CA PRO A 300 -19.20 24.91 2.81
C PRO A 300 -18.44 26.07 3.49
N ASN A 301 -19.00 26.64 4.54
CA ASN A 301 -18.38 27.69 5.34
C ASN A 301 -17.20 27.21 6.21
N LYS A 302 -16.93 25.90 6.26
CA LYS A 302 -15.82 25.28 6.99
C LYS A 302 -14.68 24.84 6.07
N ILE A 303 -14.84 25.04 4.75
CA ILE A 303 -13.83 24.60 3.78
C ILE A 303 -12.61 25.51 3.82
N ASN A 304 -11.46 24.91 4.03
CA ASN A 304 -10.17 25.53 3.71
C ASN A 304 -9.79 25.07 2.28
N TRP A 305 -9.93 25.97 1.33
CA TRP A 305 -9.72 25.69 -0.10
C TRP A 305 -8.26 25.35 -0.43
N ASP A 306 -7.29 25.95 0.26
CA ASP A 306 -5.87 25.64 0.10
C ASP A 306 -5.60 24.16 0.39
N ASN A 307 -6.07 23.67 1.54
CA ASN A 307 -5.93 22.27 1.92
C ASN A 307 -6.80 21.34 1.04
N LEU A 308 -7.98 21.82 0.62
CA LEU A 308 -8.84 21.04 -0.26
C LEU A 308 -8.18 20.76 -1.62
N CYS A 309 -7.35 21.68 -2.14
CA CYS A 309 -6.60 21.47 -3.38
C CYS A 309 -5.64 20.27 -3.30
N LEU A 310 -5.16 19.90 -2.10
CA LEU A 310 -4.32 18.72 -1.88
C LEU A 310 -5.13 17.42 -1.83
N ASN A 311 -6.46 17.50 -1.64
CA ASN A 311 -7.30 16.32 -1.50
C ASN A 311 -7.57 15.65 -2.86
N PRO A 312 -7.15 14.39 -3.08
CA PRO A 312 -7.29 13.73 -4.38
C PRO A 312 -8.75 13.53 -4.82
N ASN A 313 -9.70 13.53 -3.89
CA ASN A 313 -11.13 13.34 -4.19
C ASN A 313 -11.90 14.66 -4.38
N ALA A 314 -11.23 15.81 -4.24
CA ALA A 314 -11.88 17.10 -4.30
C ALA A 314 -12.02 17.69 -5.72
N ILE A 315 -11.47 17.07 -6.75
CA ILE A 315 -11.38 17.66 -8.11
C ILE A 315 -12.73 18.19 -8.61
N LYS A 316 -13.83 17.43 -8.46
CA LYS A 316 -15.16 17.86 -8.89
C LYS A 316 -15.68 19.08 -8.11
N LEU A 317 -15.32 19.21 -6.83
CA LEU A 317 -15.70 20.33 -5.99
C LEU A 317 -14.90 21.57 -6.37
N LEU A 318 -13.61 21.41 -6.66
CA LEU A 318 -12.72 22.48 -7.16
C LEU A 318 -13.14 22.99 -8.55
N GLU A 319 -13.51 22.10 -9.48
CA GLU A 319 -14.03 22.48 -10.81
C GLU A 319 -15.30 23.32 -10.75
N LYS A 320 -16.12 23.17 -9.68
CA LYS A 320 -17.30 24.01 -9.44
C LYS A 320 -16.97 25.37 -8.81
N ASN A 321 -15.79 25.52 -8.23
CA ASN A 321 -15.33 26.69 -7.52
C ASN A 321 -13.93 27.12 -8.02
N PRO A 322 -13.79 27.49 -9.30
CA PRO A 322 -12.48 27.71 -9.93
C PRO A 322 -11.70 28.88 -9.31
N ASP A 323 -12.39 29.88 -8.78
CA ASP A 323 -11.78 31.06 -8.16
C ASP A 323 -11.10 30.74 -6.82
N GLU A 324 -11.45 29.61 -6.22
CA GLU A 324 -10.89 29.13 -4.95
C GLU A 324 -9.66 28.23 -5.12
N ILE A 325 -9.22 27.97 -6.37
CA ILE A 325 -8.14 27.03 -6.64
C ILE A 325 -6.77 27.65 -6.31
N ASN A 326 -6.09 27.06 -5.33
CA ASN A 326 -4.66 27.27 -5.14
C ASN A 326 -3.88 26.33 -6.08
N TRP A 327 -3.37 26.89 -7.17
CA TRP A 327 -2.68 26.12 -8.21
C TRP A 327 -1.36 25.50 -7.74
N ASN A 328 -0.69 26.10 -6.75
CA ASN A 328 0.50 25.51 -6.14
C ASN A 328 0.14 24.18 -5.48
N ASN A 329 -0.84 24.21 -4.58
CA ASN A 329 -1.30 23.00 -3.90
C ASN A 329 -1.92 22.00 -4.86
N LEU A 330 -2.67 22.47 -5.88
CA LEU A 330 -3.26 21.62 -6.89
C LEU A 330 -2.20 20.89 -7.73
N SER A 331 -1.03 21.48 -7.95
CA SER A 331 0.07 20.84 -8.73
C SER A 331 0.57 19.56 -8.07
N VAL A 332 0.50 19.43 -6.73
CA VAL A 332 0.87 18.18 -6.01
C VAL A 332 -0.23 17.12 -6.13
N ASN A 333 -1.47 17.51 -6.39
CA ASN A 333 -2.62 16.59 -6.34
C ASN A 333 -2.56 15.56 -7.48
N PRO A 334 -2.49 14.25 -7.18
CA PRO A 334 -2.32 13.22 -8.21
C PRO A 334 -3.49 13.13 -9.19
N ASN A 335 -4.70 13.55 -8.78
CA ASN A 335 -5.88 13.49 -9.62
C ASN A 335 -6.14 14.78 -10.43
N ALA A 336 -5.30 15.80 -10.26
CA ALA A 336 -5.46 17.09 -10.93
C ALA A 336 -4.87 17.15 -12.36
N ILE A 337 -4.20 16.12 -12.86
CA ILE A 337 -3.44 16.16 -14.11
C ILE A 337 -4.26 16.67 -15.30
N LYS A 338 -5.54 16.28 -15.43
CA LYS A 338 -6.41 16.76 -16.51
C LYS A 338 -6.68 18.26 -16.41
N LEU A 339 -6.87 18.76 -15.20
CA LEU A 339 -7.14 20.17 -14.91
C LEU A 339 -5.87 21.01 -15.14
N LEU A 340 -4.71 20.52 -14.69
CA LEU A 340 -3.40 21.15 -14.92
C LEU A 340 -3.05 21.23 -16.40
N LYS A 341 -3.28 20.16 -17.19
CA LYS A 341 -3.05 20.17 -18.64
C LYS A 341 -3.91 21.20 -19.39
N LYS A 342 -5.10 21.51 -18.90
CA LYS A 342 -5.95 22.59 -19.45
C LYS A 342 -5.47 23.99 -19.06
N ASN A 343 -4.70 24.11 -17.97
CA ASN A 343 -4.26 25.39 -17.39
C ASN A 343 -2.74 25.37 -17.19
N GLN A 344 -1.98 25.11 -18.26
CA GLN A 344 -0.54 24.87 -18.19
C GLN A 344 0.26 26.06 -17.62
N ASN A 345 -0.21 27.28 -17.86
CA ASN A 345 0.38 28.51 -17.33
C ASN A 345 0.24 28.65 -15.80
N MET A 346 -0.66 27.85 -15.19
CA MET A 346 -0.88 27.87 -13.73
C MET A 346 -0.08 26.78 -13.01
N ILE A 347 0.64 25.91 -13.74
CA ILE A 347 1.42 24.83 -13.14
C ILE A 347 2.60 25.39 -12.34
N ASN A 348 2.66 25.01 -11.06
CA ASN A 348 3.87 25.18 -10.28
C ASN A 348 4.74 23.92 -10.43
N TRP A 349 5.83 24.03 -11.19
CA TRP A 349 6.71 22.91 -11.53
C TRP A 349 7.50 22.37 -10.34
N GLU A 350 7.79 23.21 -9.34
CA GLU A 350 8.40 22.78 -8.09
C GLU A 350 7.49 21.77 -7.37
N TYR A 351 6.24 22.16 -7.13
CA TYR A 351 5.25 21.29 -6.48
C TYR A 351 4.84 20.10 -7.35
N LEU A 352 4.73 20.29 -8.68
CA LEU A 352 4.42 19.21 -9.62
C LEU A 352 5.47 18.10 -9.58
N SER A 353 6.73 18.41 -9.24
CA SER A 353 7.82 17.43 -9.14
C SER A 353 7.50 16.28 -8.18
N ALA A 354 6.69 16.52 -7.14
CA ALA A 354 6.24 15.49 -6.20
C ALA A 354 5.02 14.69 -6.70
N ASN A 355 4.35 15.11 -7.79
CA ASN A 355 3.11 14.49 -8.24
C ASN A 355 3.36 13.17 -8.98
N PRO A 356 2.93 12.01 -8.45
CA PRO A 356 3.24 10.71 -9.04
C PRO A 356 2.62 10.49 -10.43
N ASN A 357 1.54 11.21 -10.75
CA ASN A 357 0.84 11.06 -12.02
C ASN A 357 1.32 12.06 -13.08
N ALA A 358 2.30 12.92 -12.76
CA ALA A 358 2.83 13.94 -13.66
C ALA A 358 4.13 13.54 -14.37
N ILE A 359 4.56 12.28 -14.29
CA ILE A 359 5.92 11.87 -14.70
C ILE A 359 6.27 12.23 -16.16
N ASP A 360 5.30 12.15 -17.08
CA ASP A 360 5.51 12.52 -18.48
C ASP A 360 5.69 14.03 -18.65
N LEU A 361 4.86 14.83 -17.96
CA LEU A 361 5.00 16.29 -17.94
C LEU A 361 6.34 16.73 -17.33
N ILE A 362 6.77 16.05 -16.27
CA ILE A 362 8.05 16.30 -15.61
C ILE A 362 9.20 15.99 -16.56
N LYS A 363 9.13 14.89 -17.31
CA LYS A 363 10.14 14.54 -18.30
C LYS A 363 10.26 15.60 -19.39
N GLU A 364 9.13 15.98 -20.00
CA GLU A 364 9.08 17.06 -21.00
C GLU A 364 9.64 18.37 -20.46
N ARG A 365 9.32 18.71 -19.21
CA ARG A 365 9.82 19.94 -18.56
C ARG A 365 11.32 19.88 -18.32
N ILE A 366 11.88 18.77 -17.85
CA ILE A 366 13.35 18.59 -17.68
C ILE A 366 14.06 18.73 -19.01
N GLU A 367 13.53 18.12 -20.08
CA GLU A 367 14.07 18.25 -21.43
C GLU A 367 14.07 19.71 -21.89
N TYR A 368 12.97 20.43 -21.69
CA TYR A 368 12.87 21.86 -21.97
C TYR A 368 13.89 22.68 -21.15
N GLU A 369 13.99 22.47 -19.84
CA GLU A 369 14.92 23.21 -18.97
C GLU A 369 16.39 23.01 -19.38
N ARG A 370 16.75 21.85 -19.95
CA ARG A 370 18.08 21.56 -20.49
C ARG A 370 18.43 22.37 -21.76
N THR A 371 17.43 22.85 -22.50
CA THR A 371 17.63 23.64 -23.71
C THR A 371 17.87 25.13 -23.41
N LEU A 372 17.58 25.59 -22.20
CA LEU A 372 17.63 26.97 -21.82
C LEU A 372 19.06 27.46 -21.55
N THR A 373 19.35 28.69 -21.91
CA THR A 373 20.54 29.41 -21.40
C THR A 373 20.41 29.65 -19.90
N GLN A 374 21.52 29.84 -19.20
CA GLN A 374 21.52 30.09 -17.74
C GLN A 374 20.63 31.26 -17.36
N LYS A 375 20.58 32.32 -18.16
CA LYS A 375 19.71 33.50 -17.94
C LYS A 375 18.24 33.08 -18.03
N GLN A 376 17.85 32.43 -19.12
CA GLN A 376 16.45 31.97 -19.31
C GLN A 376 16.04 31.02 -18.20
N TYR A 377 16.92 30.09 -17.79
CA TYR A 377 16.65 29.18 -16.69
C TYR A 377 16.43 29.94 -15.36
N ASN A 378 17.22 30.98 -15.08
CA ASN A 378 17.07 31.80 -13.87
C ASN A 378 15.77 32.59 -13.85
N ASP A 379 15.28 33.03 -15.02
CA ASP A 379 14.07 33.83 -15.18
C ASP A 379 12.76 33.00 -15.10
N LEU A 380 12.85 31.68 -15.01
CA LEU A 380 11.66 30.83 -14.84
C LEU A 380 10.95 31.09 -13.50
N GLN A 381 9.64 31.24 -13.52
CA GLN A 381 8.80 31.42 -12.31
C GLN A 381 8.86 30.20 -11.38
N SER A 382 8.85 29.00 -11.95
CA SER A 382 9.03 27.74 -11.23
C SER A 382 9.79 26.74 -12.09
N LYS A 383 10.53 25.85 -11.45
CA LYS A 383 11.44 24.88 -12.05
C LYS A 383 11.18 23.50 -11.44
N ILE A 384 11.70 22.48 -12.10
CA ILE A 384 11.75 21.14 -11.47
C ILE A 384 12.57 21.20 -10.19
N ASP A 385 11.96 20.80 -9.09
CA ASP A 385 12.66 20.65 -7.82
C ASP A 385 13.09 19.19 -7.62
N TRP A 386 14.39 18.96 -7.59
CA TRP A 386 14.98 17.64 -7.50
C TRP A 386 14.79 16.99 -6.12
N LYS A 387 14.56 17.78 -5.04
CA LYS A 387 14.19 17.25 -3.73
C LYS A 387 12.79 16.64 -3.79
N TYR A 388 11.80 17.40 -4.26
CA TYR A 388 10.44 16.90 -4.43
C TYR A 388 10.37 15.77 -5.45
N LEU A 389 11.16 15.84 -6.53
CA LEU A 389 11.25 14.76 -7.52
C LEU A 389 11.82 13.47 -6.91
N SER A 390 12.78 13.54 -5.99
CA SER A 390 13.34 12.36 -5.30
C SER A 390 12.28 11.59 -4.52
N LYS A 391 11.30 12.28 -3.94
CA LYS A 391 10.16 11.68 -3.23
C LYS A 391 9.12 11.05 -4.17
N ASN A 392 9.13 11.43 -5.46
CA ASN A 392 8.11 10.96 -6.42
C ASN A 392 8.33 9.49 -6.78
N PRO A 393 7.38 8.58 -6.46
CA PRO A 393 7.56 7.14 -6.71
C PRO A 393 7.70 6.81 -8.21
N SER A 394 7.17 7.66 -9.09
CA SER A 394 7.17 7.43 -10.54
C SER A 394 8.50 7.71 -11.24
N ILE A 395 9.52 8.21 -10.51
CA ILE A 395 10.91 8.24 -11.05
C ILE A 395 11.50 6.83 -11.17
N PHE A 396 10.91 5.86 -10.51
CA PHE A 396 11.23 4.44 -10.67
C PHE A 396 10.24 3.75 -11.60
N THR A 397 10.68 2.67 -12.22
CA THR A 397 9.85 1.78 -13.05
C THR A 397 10.14 0.34 -12.70
N THR A 398 9.18 -0.52 -12.94
CA THR A 398 9.33 -1.97 -12.73
C THR A 398 10.12 -2.61 -13.85
N VAL A 399 10.93 -3.63 -13.51
CA VAL A 399 11.69 -4.48 -14.47
C VAL A 399 11.18 -5.90 -14.40
#